data_aaf8210ae7483a9831a80db61a8e3a1a
#
_entry.id   aaf8210ae7483a9831a80db61a8e3a1a
#
_cell.length_a   1.000
_cell.length_b   1.000
_cell.length_c   1.000
_cell.angle_alpha   90.00
_cell.angle_beta   90.00
_cell.angle_gamma   90.00
#
_symmetry.space_group_name_H-M   'P 1'
#
loop_
_entity.id
_entity.type
_entity.pdbx_description
1 polymer ?
#
loop_
_entity_poly.entity_id
_entity_poly.type
_entity_poly.pdbx_seq_one_letter_code
_entity_poly.pdbx_strand_id
1 'polypeptide(L)'
;MTDSVAKFYDNLAEVYRYIFPDWHTSVSRQGRVIDGVLEAHGFLPANHTLYDCTCGIGTQVFGLAERGWQVHGTDLSRRAIDKAHDYTQEFDMIFTPTFDVADLLDTPKNPPQYDVVIAMDNAVPHFMNDDDLVTALTTMKAYLKDNGLLMIGIRDYDALIENPPRTTMPSISDAGEGRHIIFQTWDWAEDFSSYQLNFYVTQHLGDTITTQCFPSAYRALKREQLSDKLTQIGLRNIQWFMPMETGSYQPIVTARK
;
A
#
# COMPACT_ATOMS: atom_id res chain seq x y z
N MET A 1 -0.09 17.79 6.80
CA MET A 1 -0.10 16.31 7.01
C MET A 1 0.59 15.56 5.87
N THR A 2 0.32 15.88 4.62
CA THR A 2 0.97 15.28 3.44
C THR A 2 2.50 15.36 3.48
N ASP A 3 3.07 16.50 3.87
CA ASP A 3 4.53 16.67 3.96
C ASP A 3 5.21 15.68 4.92
N SER A 4 4.56 15.28 6.03
CA SER A 4 5.14 14.34 7.00
C SER A 4 5.12 12.91 6.48
N VAL A 5 4.07 12.51 5.75
CA VAL A 5 3.93 11.19 5.13
C VAL A 5 4.90 11.07 3.95
N ALA A 6 4.96 12.08 3.06
CA ALA A 6 5.95 12.12 1.99
C ALA A 6 7.38 11.98 2.53
N LYS A 7 7.73 12.75 3.56
CA LYS A 7 9.05 12.69 4.19
C LYS A 7 9.34 11.32 4.83
N PHE A 8 8.35 10.68 5.44
CA PHE A 8 8.50 9.33 5.98
C PHE A 8 8.89 8.34 4.88
N TYR A 9 8.14 8.29 3.77
CA TYR A 9 8.43 7.40 2.65
C TYR A 9 9.67 7.79 1.86
N ASP A 10 9.95 9.09 1.70
CA ASP A 10 11.21 9.57 1.11
C ASP A 10 12.43 9.06 1.89
N ASN A 11 12.38 9.12 3.22
CA ASN A 11 13.47 8.65 4.05
C ASN A 11 13.57 7.11 4.08
N LEU A 12 12.44 6.41 4.00
CA LEU A 12 12.38 4.96 4.04
C LEU A 12 12.73 4.30 2.69
N ALA A 13 12.56 5.01 1.56
CA ALA A 13 12.66 4.46 0.20
C ALA A 13 13.93 3.66 -0.05
N GLU A 14 15.09 4.11 0.44
CA GLU A 14 16.39 3.44 0.26
C GLU A 14 16.45 2.06 0.92
N VAL A 15 15.74 1.88 2.01
CA VAL A 15 15.76 0.64 2.81
C VAL A 15 14.45 -0.12 2.75
N TYR A 16 13.43 0.40 2.05
CA TYR A 16 12.09 -0.15 2.02
C TYR A 16 12.05 -1.62 1.56
N ARG A 17 12.83 -1.98 0.54
CA ARG A 17 12.85 -3.36 0.04
C ARG A 17 13.30 -4.39 1.10
N TYR A 18 14.09 -3.96 2.09
CA TYR A 18 14.60 -4.84 3.15
C TYR A 18 13.58 -5.14 4.26
N ILE A 19 12.41 -4.44 4.26
CA ILE A 19 11.31 -4.82 5.17
C ILE A 19 10.78 -6.22 4.89
N PHE A 20 11.01 -6.70 3.67
CA PHE A 20 10.72 -8.08 3.27
C PHE A 20 11.98 -8.93 3.41
N PRO A 21 11.89 -10.12 4.03
CA PRO A 21 13.02 -11.06 4.06
C PRO A 21 13.55 -11.38 2.65
N ASP A 22 12.64 -11.52 1.71
CA ASP A 22 12.88 -11.64 0.27
C ASP A 22 11.84 -10.80 -0.48
N TRP A 23 12.29 -9.67 -1.04
CA TRP A 23 11.38 -8.74 -1.70
C TRP A 23 10.81 -9.29 -3.00
N HIS A 24 11.63 -9.97 -3.84
CA HIS A 24 11.15 -10.55 -5.10
C HIS A 24 10.07 -11.61 -4.86
N THR A 25 10.29 -12.49 -3.89
CA THR A 25 9.25 -13.45 -3.46
C THR A 25 7.99 -12.74 -2.98
N SER A 26 8.12 -11.64 -2.24
CA SER A 26 6.99 -10.84 -1.75
C SER A 26 6.24 -10.16 -2.89
N VAL A 27 6.94 -9.59 -3.88
CA VAL A 27 6.37 -9.02 -5.10
C VAL A 27 5.50 -10.04 -5.82
N SER A 28 6.06 -11.19 -6.18
CA SER A 28 5.34 -12.25 -6.91
C SER A 28 4.15 -12.80 -6.11
N ARG A 29 4.29 -12.94 -4.77
CA ARG A 29 3.19 -13.40 -3.89
C ARG A 29 2.06 -12.39 -3.82
N GLN A 30 2.36 -11.11 -3.62
CA GLN A 30 1.35 -10.06 -3.51
C GLN A 30 0.62 -9.86 -4.85
N GLY A 31 1.36 -9.85 -5.97
CA GLY A 31 0.77 -9.81 -7.30
C GLY A 31 -0.23 -10.94 -7.53
N ARG A 32 0.12 -12.18 -7.13
CA ARG A 32 -0.77 -13.35 -7.24
C ARG A 32 -2.04 -13.19 -6.41
N VAL A 33 -1.93 -12.70 -5.18
CA VAL A 33 -3.08 -12.51 -4.30
C VAL A 33 -4.04 -11.48 -4.87
N ILE A 34 -3.52 -10.32 -5.29
CA ILE A 34 -4.33 -9.25 -5.86
C ILE A 34 -5.00 -9.73 -7.15
N ASP A 35 -4.24 -10.34 -8.07
CA ASP A 35 -4.75 -10.87 -9.34
C ASP A 35 -5.88 -11.89 -9.12
N GLY A 36 -5.74 -12.80 -8.15
CA GLY A 36 -6.79 -13.76 -7.82
C GLY A 36 -8.09 -13.11 -7.32
N VAL A 37 -8.00 -12.04 -6.53
CA VAL A 37 -9.19 -11.27 -6.11
C VAL A 37 -9.81 -10.54 -7.31
N LEU A 38 -8.99 -9.95 -8.19
CA LEU A 38 -9.48 -9.26 -9.39
C LEU A 38 -10.15 -10.23 -10.36
N GLU A 39 -9.58 -11.43 -10.57
CA GLU A 39 -10.17 -12.48 -11.41
C GLU A 39 -11.55 -12.92 -10.87
N ALA A 40 -11.69 -13.10 -9.55
CA ALA A 40 -12.96 -13.42 -8.92
C ALA A 40 -14.03 -12.34 -9.14
N HIS A 41 -13.63 -11.09 -9.39
CA HIS A 41 -14.49 -9.98 -9.76
C HIS A 41 -14.68 -9.80 -11.28
N GLY A 42 -14.10 -10.68 -12.11
CA GLY A 42 -14.20 -10.66 -13.56
C GLY A 42 -13.23 -9.70 -14.27
N PHE A 43 -12.17 -9.24 -13.59
CA PHE A 43 -11.13 -8.42 -14.19
C PHE A 43 -9.91 -9.28 -14.55
N LEU A 44 -9.48 -9.20 -15.80
CA LEU A 44 -8.36 -9.99 -16.34
C LEU A 44 -7.31 -9.08 -16.98
N PRO A 45 -6.03 -9.38 -16.87
CA PRO A 45 -4.94 -8.50 -17.35
C PRO A 45 -5.02 -8.20 -18.85
N ALA A 46 -5.47 -9.16 -19.67
CA ALA A 46 -5.56 -8.99 -21.13
C ALA A 46 -6.54 -7.90 -21.58
N ASN A 47 -7.52 -7.54 -20.75
CA ASN A 47 -8.66 -6.71 -21.14
C ASN A 47 -8.85 -5.45 -20.30
N HIS A 48 -8.10 -5.31 -19.21
CA HIS A 48 -8.34 -4.27 -18.23
C HIS A 48 -7.04 -3.57 -17.84
N THR A 49 -7.16 -2.30 -17.51
CA THR A 49 -6.07 -1.44 -17.03
C THR A 49 -6.16 -1.25 -15.53
N LEU A 50 -5.00 -1.13 -14.88
CA LEU A 50 -4.91 -1.00 -13.43
C LEU A 50 -4.10 0.23 -13.02
N TYR A 51 -4.59 0.93 -12.01
CA TYR A 51 -3.91 2.04 -11.37
C TYR A 51 -3.64 1.73 -9.89
N ASP A 52 -2.38 1.72 -9.49
CA ASP A 52 -1.96 1.67 -8.09
C ASP A 52 -1.64 3.09 -7.63
N CYS A 53 -2.54 3.67 -6.85
CA CYS A 53 -2.46 5.07 -6.45
C CYS A 53 -1.63 5.33 -5.18
N THR A 54 -0.97 4.29 -4.64
CA THR A 54 -0.08 4.33 -3.48
C THR A 54 1.04 3.31 -3.62
N CYS A 55 1.68 3.30 -4.80
CA CYS A 55 2.52 2.19 -5.25
C CYS A 55 3.87 2.05 -4.49
N GLY A 56 4.29 3.07 -3.75
CA GLY A 56 5.58 3.08 -3.09
C GLY A 56 6.74 2.80 -4.07
N ILE A 57 7.60 1.85 -3.72
CA ILE A 57 8.70 1.39 -4.59
C ILE A 57 8.27 0.37 -5.66
N GLY A 58 6.96 0.17 -5.88
CA GLY A 58 6.41 -0.68 -6.94
C GLY A 58 6.14 -2.13 -6.57
N THR A 59 6.07 -2.50 -5.29
CA THR A 59 5.92 -3.92 -4.87
C THR A 59 4.72 -4.61 -5.51
N GLN A 60 3.53 -4.00 -5.49
CA GLN A 60 2.32 -4.56 -6.10
C GLN A 60 2.33 -4.39 -7.63
N VAL A 61 2.86 -3.25 -8.10
CA VAL A 61 2.95 -2.91 -9.52
C VAL A 61 3.75 -3.96 -10.30
N PHE A 62 4.95 -4.32 -9.81
CA PHE A 62 5.78 -5.33 -10.47
C PHE A 62 5.13 -6.71 -10.44
N GLY A 63 4.58 -7.13 -9.29
CA GLY A 63 3.92 -8.42 -9.18
C GLY A 63 2.68 -8.57 -10.07
N LEU A 64 1.98 -7.48 -10.37
CA LEU A 64 0.86 -7.44 -11.30
C LEU A 64 1.36 -7.36 -12.77
N ALA A 65 2.42 -6.59 -13.04
CA ALA A 65 3.00 -6.50 -14.38
C ALA A 65 3.62 -7.84 -14.84
N GLU A 66 4.26 -8.63 -13.96
CA GLU A 66 4.69 -10.01 -14.23
C GLU A 66 3.52 -10.92 -14.63
N ARG A 67 2.31 -10.62 -14.19
CA ARG A 67 1.08 -11.34 -14.51
C ARG A 67 0.35 -10.79 -15.74
N GLY A 68 0.94 -9.82 -16.42
CA GLY A 68 0.44 -9.25 -17.67
C GLY A 68 -0.52 -8.09 -17.52
N TRP A 69 -0.64 -7.49 -16.33
CA TRP A 69 -1.40 -6.26 -16.16
C TRP A 69 -0.67 -5.05 -16.76
N GLN A 70 -1.42 -4.18 -17.44
CA GLN A 70 -0.97 -2.83 -17.74
C GLN A 70 -1.19 -1.96 -16.51
N VAL A 71 -0.12 -1.61 -15.81
CA VAL A 71 -0.19 -0.91 -14.53
C VAL A 71 0.41 0.50 -14.66
N HIS A 72 -0.32 1.48 -14.14
CA HIS A 72 0.21 2.79 -13.80
C HIS A 72 0.31 2.90 -12.29
N GLY A 73 1.47 3.29 -11.77
CA GLY A 73 1.72 3.48 -10.34
C GLY A 73 1.93 4.95 -10.01
N THR A 74 1.34 5.43 -8.91
CA THR A 74 1.71 6.74 -8.35
C THR A 74 1.91 6.66 -6.85
N ASP A 75 2.75 7.54 -6.34
CA ASP A 75 2.97 7.71 -4.91
C ASP A 75 3.25 9.18 -4.57
N LEU A 76 2.99 9.56 -3.33
CA LEU A 76 3.31 10.89 -2.82
C LEU A 76 4.82 11.12 -2.70
N SER A 77 5.59 10.06 -2.43
CA SER A 77 7.04 10.09 -2.27
C SER A 77 7.77 10.09 -3.61
N ARG A 78 8.45 11.19 -3.91
CA ARG A 78 9.33 11.28 -5.08
C ARG A 78 10.41 10.21 -5.05
N ARG A 79 11.04 9.99 -3.90
CA ARG A 79 12.12 9.00 -3.78
C ARG A 79 11.63 7.56 -3.94
N ALA A 80 10.41 7.25 -3.48
CA ALA A 80 9.82 5.93 -3.71
C ALA A 80 9.59 5.70 -5.21
N ILE A 81 9.10 6.71 -5.94
CA ILE A 81 8.93 6.65 -7.39
C ILE A 81 10.28 6.51 -8.13
N ASP A 82 11.31 7.25 -7.72
CA ASP A 82 12.65 7.11 -8.29
C ASP A 82 13.16 5.67 -8.10
N LYS A 83 12.95 5.05 -6.92
CA LYS A 83 13.27 3.64 -6.68
C LYS A 83 12.43 2.68 -7.52
N ALA A 84 11.13 2.94 -7.72
CA ALA A 84 10.31 2.13 -8.61
C ALA A 84 10.84 2.14 -10.06
N HIS A 85 11.30 3.29 -10.54
CA HIS A 85 11.99 3.36 -11.84
C HIS A 85 13.28 2.55 -11.87
N ASP A 86 14.14 2.68 -10.84
CA ASP A 86 15.41 1.94 -10.75
C ASP A 86 15.16 0.43 -10.77
N TYR A 87 14.15 -0.06 -10.05
CA TYR A 87 13.85 -1.48 -9.91
C TYR A 87 13.11 -2.09 -11.11
N THR A 88 12.62 -1.29 -12.04
CA THR A 88 11.90 -1.78 -13.24
C THR A 88 12.72 -2.82 -14.03
N GLN A 89 14.05 -2.70 -14.02
CA GLN A 89 14.94 -3.62 -14.74
C GLN A 89 15.17 -4.96 -14.02
N GLU A 90 14.70 -5.09 -12.78
CA GLU A 90 14.89 -6.32 -11.99
C GLU A 90 13.80 -7.37 -12.28
N PHE A 91 12.73 -7.02 -13.04
CA PHE A 91 11.56 -7.85 -13.27
C PHE A 91 11.35 -8.16 -14.76
N ASP A 92 10.94 -9.39 -15.05
CA ASP A 92 10.53 -9.81 -16.40
C ASP A 92 9.02 -9.59 -16.57
N MET A 93 8.66 -8.56 -17.31
CA MET A 93 7.27 -8.09 -17.43
C MET A 93 6.84 -8.02 -18.89
N ILE A 94 5.57 -8.38 -19.15
CA ILE A 94 4.98 -8.27 -20.49
C ILE A 94 4.79 -6.80 -20.89
N PHE A 95 4.37 -5.97 -19.95
CA PHE A 95 4.23 -4.53 -20.13
C PHE A 95 5.04 -3.81 -19.08
N THR A 96 5.87 -2.88 -19.51
CA THR A 96 6.61 -2.01 -18.62
C THR A 96 5.63 -1.05 -17.91
N PRO A 97 5.56 -1.05 -16.58
CA PRO A 97 4.70 -0.12 -15.86
C PRO A 97 5.19 1.32 -15.99
N THR A 98 4.29 2.25 -15.79
CA THR A 98 4.62 3.69 -15.74
C THR A 98 4.45 4.20 -14.32
N PHE A 99 5.26 5.20 -13.94
CA PHE A 99 5.25 5.76 -12.59
C PHE A 99 5.25 7.28 -12.62
N ASP A 100 4.47 7.91 -11.74
CA ASP A 100 4.43 9.36 -11.54
C ASP A 100 4.25 9.71 -10.06
N VAL A 101 4.58 10.94 -9.70
CA VAL A 101 4.30 11.46 -8.34
C VAL A 101 2.92 12.08 -8.33
N ALA A 102 2.07 11.67 -7.39
CA ALA A 102 0.74 12.23 -7.20
C ALA A 102 0.32 12.27 -5.73
N ASP A 103 -0.45 13.28 -5.35
CA ASP A 103 -1.12 13.36 -4.05
C ASP A 103 -2.61 13.05 -4.24
N LEU A 104 -3.14 12.11 -3.47
CA LEU A 104 -4.56 11.77 -3.49
C LEU A 104 -5.47 12.88 -2.94
N LEU A 105 -4.90 13.90 -2.28
CA LEU A 105 -5.65 15.09 -1.89
C LEU A 105 -5.80 16.11 -3.03
N ASP A 106 -5.05 15.95 -4.12
CA ASP A 106 -5.15 16.77 -5.32
C ASP A 106 -6.00 16.04 -6.38
N THR A 107 -7.32 16.23 -6.35
CA THR A 107 -8.23 15.61 -7.34
C THR A 107 -8.09 16.30 -8.70
N PRO A 108 -7.60 15.62 -9.74
CA PRO A 108 -7.51 16.21 -11.08
C PRO A 108 -8.91 16.41 -11.70
N LYS A 109 -9.07 17.46 -12.53
CA LYS A 109 -10.36 17.78 -13.17
C LYS A 109 -10.84 16.70 -14.15
N ASN A 110 -9.91 16.08 -14.87
CA ASN A 110 -10.20 15.04 -15.88
C ASN A 110 -9.12 13.96 -15.78
N PRO A 111 -9.16 13.09 -14.74
CA PRO A 111 -8.18 12.03 -14.61
C PRO A 111 -8.33 10.99 -15.72
N PRO A 112 -7.25 10.34 -16.15
CA PRO A 112 -7.37 9.11 -16.91
C PRO A 112 -8.16 8.10 -16.08
N GLN A 113 -8.90 7.19 -16.77
CA GLN A 113 -9.76 6.24 -16.09
C GLN A 113 -9.28 4.81 -16.32
N TYR A 114 -9.33 4.03 -15.25
CA TYR A 114 -8.88 2.65 -15.20
C TYR A 114 -10.04 1.71 -14.85
N ASP A 115 -9.91 0.46 -15.25
CA ASP A 115 -10.87 -0.59 -14.89
C ASP A 115 -10.77 -0.95 -13.40
N VAL A 116 -9.54 -0.87 -12.87
CA VAL A 116 -9.23 -1.16 -11.47
C VAL A 116 -8.37 -0.05 -10.89
N VAL A 117 -8.67 0.37 -9.66
CA VAL A 117 -7.82 1.25 -8.83
C VAL A 117 -7.51 0.52 -7.52
N ILE A 118 -6.25 0.49 -7.13
CA ILE A 118 -5.83 -0.14 -5.88
C ILE A 118 -5.07 0.84 -4.96
N ALA A 119 -5.21 0.63 -3.65
CA ALA A 119 -4.40 1.25 -2.60
C ALA A 119 -4.11 0.20 -1.53
N MET A 120 -2.93 -0.39 -1.59
CA MET A 120 -2.56 -1.54 -0.77
C MET A 120 -1.64 -1.16 0.40
N ASP A 121 -1.23 -2.15 1.17
CA ASP A 121 -0.20 -2.06 2.22
C ASP A 121 -0.49 -1.01 3.30
N ASN A 122 -1.76 -0.81 3.64
CA ASN A 122 -2.14 0.09 4.74
C ASN A 122 -1.86 1.58 4.46
N ALA A 123 -1.90 2.01 3.20
CA ALA A 123 -1.68 3.40 2.84
C ALA A 123 -2.82 4.34 3.27
N VAL A 124 -4.08 3.90 3.12
CA VAL A 124 -5.28 4.71 3.44
C VAL A 124 -5.34 5.19 4.90
N PRO A 125 -4.90 4.44 5.92
CA PRO A 125 -4.85 4.90 7.30
C PRO A 125 -3.91 6.07 7.61
N HIS A 126 -3.12 6.53 6.66
CA HIS A 126 -2.38 7.80 6.79
C HIS A 126 -3.28 9.05 6.73
N PHE A 127 -4.49 8.94 6.22
CA PHE A 127 -5.49 10.01 6.27
C PHE A 127 -6.09 10.08 7.68
N MET A 128 -5.52 10.95 8.52
CA MET A 128 -5.80 11.01 9.96
C MET A 128 -7.17 11.58 10.32
N ASN A 129 -7.84 12.27 9.40
CA ASN A 129 -9.18 12.84 9.57
C ASN A 129 -10.13 12.42 8.45
N ASP A 130 -11.42 12.61 8.68
CA ASP A 130 -12.47 12.19 7.77
C ASP A 130 -12.49 12.99 6.46
N ASP A 131 -12.15 14.28 6.49
CA ASP A 131 -12.19 15.13 5.30
C ASP A 131 -11.10 14.74 4.31
N ASP A 132 -9.86 14.53 4.77
CA ASP A 132 -8.78 14.03 3.95
C ASP A 132 -9.08 12.62 3.41
N LEU A 133 -9.62 11.73 4.26
CA LEU A 133 -10.00 10.38 3.86
C LEU A 133 -11.07 10.41 2.75
N VAL A 134 -12.13 11.19 2.92
CA VAL A 134 -13.21 11.31 1.91
C VAL A 134 -12.68 11.94 0.62
N THR A 135 -11.79 12.93 0.70
CA THR A 135 -11.14 13.53 -0.47
C THR A 135 -10.32 12.50 -1.22
N ALA A 136 -9.45 11.76 -0.54
CA ALA A 136 -8.62 10.73 -1.17
C ALA A 136 -9.47 9.62 -1.81
N LEU A 137 -10.49 9.11 -1.11
CA LEU A 137 -11.40 8.09 -1.65
C LEU A 137 -12.20 8.63 -2.87
N THR A 138 -12.58 9.91 -2.86
CA THR A 138 -13.25 10.56 -4.00
C THR A 138 -12.31 10.67 -5.19
N THR A 139 -11.04 11.00 -4.95
CA THR A 139 -9.99 11.01 -5.97
C THR A 139 -9.80 9.62 -6.57
N MET A 140 -9.67 8.57 -5.73
CA MET A 140 -9.58 7.19 -6.22
C MET A 140 -10.79 6.81 -7.09
N LYS A 141 -12.01 7.18 -6.66
CA LYS A 141 -13.25 6.96 -7.44
C LYS A 141 -13.23 7.71 -8.77
N ALA A 142 -12.65 8.91 -8.85
CA ALA A 142 -12.56 9.69 -10.09
C ALA A 142 -11.71 8.99 -11.15
N TYR A 143 -10.68 8.24 -10.74
CA TYR A 143 -9.85 7.43 -11.63
C TYR A 143 -10.54 6.12 -12.12
N LEU A 144 -11.67 5.72 -11.54
CA LEU A 144 -12.40 4.53 -11.99
C LEU A 144 -13.29 4.81 -13.21
N LYS A 145 -13.24 3.92 -14.18
CA LYS A 145 -14.29 3.80 -15.21
C LYS A 145 -15.65 3.44 -14.57
N ASP A 146 -16.73 3.63 -15.29
CA ASP A 146 -18.04 3.14 -14.87
C ASP A 146 -18.00 1.61 -14.71
N ASN A 147 -18.55 1.10 -13.60
CA ASN A 147 -18.46 -0.28 -13.16
C ASN A 147 -17.02 -0.77 -12.81
N GLY A 148 -16.06 0.12 -12.73
CA GLY A 148 -14.70 -0.18 -12.29
C GLY A 148 -14.65 -0.63 -10.82
N LEU A 149 -13.55 -1.26 -10.43
CA LEU A 149 -13.33 -1.82 -9.09
C LEU A 149 -12.28 -1.02 -8.31
N LEU A 150 -12.65 -0.54 -7.14
CA LEU A 150 -11.70 -0.08 -6.12
C LEU A 150 -11.32 -1.25 -5.22
N MET A 151 -10.02 -1.41 -4.92
CA MET A 151 -9.50 -2.38 -3.97
C MET A 151 -8.57 -1.69 -2.97
N ILE A 152 -8.81 -1.86 -1.67
CA ILE A 152 -7.99 -1.26 -0.61
C ILE A 152 -7.57 -2.34 0.38
N GLY A 153 -6.28 -2.35 0.74
CA GLY A 153 -5.72 -3.19 1.80
C GLY A 153 -5.41 -2.38 3.05
N ILE A 154 -5.94 -2.78 4.20
CA ILE A 154 -5.63 -2.15 5.50
C ILE A 154 -5.31 -3.23 6.55
N ARG A 155 -4.59 -2.86 7.60
CA ARG A 155 -4.43 -3.73 8.78
C ARG A 155 -5.78 -4.06 9.41
N ASP A 156 -5.87 -5.23 10.05
CA ASP A 156 -7.08 -5.61 10.80
C ASP A 156 -7.17 -4.81 12.12
N TYR A 157 -7.57 -3.54 12.02
CA TYR A 157 -7.67 -2.67 13.18
C TYR A 157 -8.76 -3.11 14.15
N ASP A 158 -9.77 -3.84 13.70
CA ASP A 158 -10.78 -4.40 14.59
C ASP A 158 -10.16 -5.41 15.56
N ALA A 159 -9.27 -6.28 15.06
CA ALA A 159 -8.54 -7.22 15.91
C ALA A 159 -7.37 -6.56 16.67
N LEU A 160 -6.65 -5.62 16.06
CA LEU A 160 -5.50 -4.95 16.68
C LEU A 160 -5.89 -4.12 17.90
N ILE A 161 -7.05 -3.48 17.90
CA ILE A 161 -7.53 -2.68 19.04
C ILE A 161 -7.91 -3.54 20.23
N GLU A 162 -8.34 -4.79 20.01
CA GLU A 162 -8.64 -5.73 21.12
C GLU A 162 -7.38 -6.13 21.91
N ASN A 163 -6.25 -6.27 21.22
CA ASN A 163 -4.95 -6.56 21.80
C ASN A 163 -3.87 -5.68 21.15
N PRO A 164 -3.76 -4.41 21.57
CA PRO A 164 -2.91 -3.45 20.90
C PRO A 164 -1.43 -3.83 21.03
N PRO A 165 -0.75 -4.14 19.93
CA PRO A 165 0.66 -4.47 19.97
C PRO A 165 1.48 -3.24 20.31
N ARG A 166 2.55 -3.43 21.06
CA ARG A 166 3.54 -2.39 21.34
C ARG A 166 4.77 -2.51 20.45
N THR A 167 4.98 -3.68 19.87
CA THR A 167 6.12 -3.96 18.98
C THR A 167 5.78 -5.12 18.05
N THR A 168 6.49 -5.19 16.93
CA THR A 168 6.49 -6.38 16.07
C THR A 168 7.68 -7.28 16.41
N MET A 169 7.56 -8.57 16.07
CA MET A 169 8.73 -9.46 16.06
C MET A 169 9.74 -8.92 15.03
N PRO A 170 11.05 -8.92 15.35
CA PRO A 170 12.08 -8.56 14.40
C PRO A 170 12.07 -9.50 13.18
N SER A 171 12.14 -8.92 11.97
CA SER A 171 12.44 -9.66 10.75
C SER A 171 13.88 -9.42 10.33
N ILE A 172 14.43 -10.38 9.59
CA ILE A 172 15.82 -10.32 9.11
C ILE A 172 15.79 -10.43 7.59
N SER A 173 16.51 -9.52 6.94
CA SER A 173 16.82 -9.60 5.52
C SER A 173 18.34 -9.58 5.35
N ASP A 174 18.89 -10.56 4.68
CA ASP A 174 20.30 -10.64 4.29
C ASP A 174 20.50 -10.20 2.81
N ALA A 175 19.51 -9.49 2.22
CA ALA A 175 19.60 -8.94 0.89
C ALA A 175 20.47 -7.67 0.85
N GLY A 176 21.16 -7.44 -0.28
CA GLY A 176 22.01 -6.29 -0.48
C GLY A 176 23.30 -6.35 0.34
N GLU A 177 23.74 -5.21 0.84
CA GLU A 177 24.98 -5.12 1.64
C GLU A 177 24.69 -5.29 3.14
N GLY A 178 25.14 -6.42 3.69
CA GLY A 178 25.01 -6.73 5.11
C GLY A 178 23.63 -7.27 5.49
N ARG A 179 23.42 -7.36 6.82
CA ARG A 179 22.16 -7.84 7.41
C ARG A 179 21.30 -6.67 7.84
N HIS A 180 20.02 -6.72 7.51
CA HIS A 180 19.02 -5.76 7.98
C HIS A 180 18.09 -6.44 8.99
N ILE A 181 17.94 -5.82 10.17
CA ILE A 181 17.02 -6.25 11.23
C ILE A 181 15.96 -5.18 11.34
N ILE A 182 14.71 -5.56 11.13
CA ILE A 182 13.59 -4.64 11.04
C ILE A 182 12.55 -4.99 12.09
N PHE A 183 12.10 -3.97 12.82
CA PHE A 183 10.99 -4.08 13.76
C PHE A 183 10.29 -2.73 13.90
N GLN A 184 9.12 -2.74 14.51
CA GLN A 184 8.32 -1.55 14.76
C GLN A 184 7.99 -1.44 16.26
N THR A 185 7.88 -0.20 16.76
CA THR A 185 7.17 0.08 18.02
C THR A 185 5.94 0.92 17.73
N TRP A 186 4.89 0.70 18.52
CA TRP A 186 3.60 1.32 18.33
C TRP A 186 3.17 1.98 19.64
N ASP A 187 3.03 3.30 19.61
CA ASP A 187 2.58 4.11 20.73
C ASP A 187 1.14 4.54 20.46
N TRP A 188 0.19 3.83 21.08
CA TRP A 188 -1.23 4.05 20.88
C TRP A 188 -1.74 5.27 21.63
N ALA A 189 -2.68 6.01 21.03
CA ALA A 189 -3.49 7.01 21.71
C ALA A 189 -4.35 6.34 22.81
N GLU A 190 -4.77 7.09 23.83
CA GLU A 190 -5.55 6.55 24.96
C GLU A 190 -6.87 5.90 24.52
N ASP A 191 -7.49 6.42 23.47
CA ASP A 191 -8.75 5.95 22.89
C ASP A 191 -8.56 4.90 21.78
N PHE A 192 -7.33 4.50 21.52
CA PHE A 192 -6.96 3.59 20.43
C PHE A 192 -7.42 4.02 19.02
N SER A 193 -7.76 5.29 18.82
CA SER A 193 -8.17 5.81 17.50
C SER A 193 -7.01 5.96 16.53
N SER A 194 -5.78 6.04 17.05
CA SER A 194 -4.56 6.23 16.27
C SER A 194 -3.34 5.73 17.02
N TYR A 195 -2.21 5.64 16.34
CA TYR A 195 -0.93 5.33 16.95
C TYR A 195 0.23 5.99 16.20
N GLN A 196 1.28 6.30 16.97
CA GLN A 196 2.57 6.64 16.43
C GLN A 196 3.35 5.35 16.19
N LEU A 197 3.73 5.11 14.95
CA LEU A 197 4.60 4.02 14.55
C LEU A 197 6.04 4.55 14.47
N ASN A 198 6.99 3.85 15.10
CA ASN A 198 8.40 4.03 14.86
C ASN A 198 8.94 2.80 14.16
N PHE A 199 9.39 2.96 12.93
CA PHE A 199 9.92 1.89 12.10
C PHE A 199 11.45 1.89 12.21
N TYR A 200 12.01 0.81 12.74
CA TYR A 200 13.46 0.67 12.96
C TYR A 200 14.08 -0.25 11.93
N VAL A 201 15.16 0.23 11.33
CA VAL A 201 16.03 -0.55 10.45
C VAL A 201 17.43 -0.53 11.03
N THR A 202 17.89 -1.68 11.52
CA THR A 202 19.26 -1.86 11.98
C THR A 202 20.05 -2.58 10.90
N GLN A 203 21.06 -1.93 10.35
CA GLN A 203 22.00 -2.51 9.39
C GLN A 203 23.26 -2.97 10.10
N HIS A 204 23.66 -4.20 9.84
CA HIS A 204 24.87 -4.82 10.33
C HIS A 204 25.79 -5.10 9.14
N LEU A 205 26.81 -4.26 8.95
CA LEU A 205 27.78 -4.33 7.84
C LEU A 205 29.20 -4.47 8.40
N GLY A 206 29.79 -5.66 8.30
CA GLY A 206 31.08 -5.97 8.92
C GLY A 206 31.00 -5.77 10.44
N ASP A 207 31.89 -4.94 10.97
CA ASP A 207 31.94 -4.58 12.40
C ASP A 207 31.08 -3.35 12.74
N THR A 208 30.39 -2.79 11.76
CA THR A 208 29.57 -1.56 11.94
C THR A 208 28.11 -1.92 12.08
N ILE A 209 27.47 -1.41 13.14
CA ILE A 209 26.04 -1.51 13.36
C ILE A 209 25.47 -0.10 13.42
N THR A 210 24.50 0.18 12.54
CA THR A 210 23.78 1.45 12.50
C THR A 210 22.28 1.19 12.63
N THR A 211 21.57 2.06 13.33
CA THR A 211 20.12 1.99 13.44
C THR A 211 19.51 3.30 13.00
N GLN A 212 18.55 3.21 12.09
CA GLN A 212 17.73 4.33 11.66
C GLN A 212 16.31 4.13 12.19
N CYS A 213 15.64 5.25 12.53
CA CYS A 213 14.25 5.25 12.97
C CYS A 213 13.44 6.17 12.05
N PHE A 214 12.33 5.64 11.55
CA PHE A 214 11.40 6.34 10.66
C PHE A 214 10.04 6.44 11.36
N PRO A 215 9.68 7.61 11.93
CA PRO A 215 8.40 7.79 12.60
C PRO A 215 7.28 8.13 11.62
N SER A 216 6.10 7.59 11.85
CA SER A 216 4.87 7.94 11.13
C SER A 216 3.64 7.74 12.00
N ALA A 217 2.57 8.48 11.73
CA ALA A 217 1.30 8.32 12.41
C ALA A 217 0.30 7.58 11.54
N TYR A 218 -0.54 6.76 12.16
CA TYR A 218 -1.62 6.02 11.51
C TYR A 218 -2.93 6.16 12.29
N ARG A 219 -4.02 6.31 11.57
CA ARG A 219 -5.35 6.15 12.10
C ARG A 219 -5.67 4.65 12.25
N ALA A 220 -6.29 4.25 13.34
CA ALA A 220 -6.82 2.90 13.49
C ALA A 220 -8.20 2.81 12.80
N LEU A 221 -8.17 2.75 11.47
CA LEU A 221 -9.35 2.79 10.60
C LEU A 221 -10.05 1.42 10.56
N LYS A 222 -11.16 1.28 11.30
CA LYS A 222 -11.94 0.04 11.33
C LYS A 222 -12.65 -0.22 9.99
N ARG A 223 -12.97 -1.51 9.72
CA ARG A 223 -13.65 -1.94 8.51
C ARG A 223 -15.00 -1.26 8.30
N GLU A 224 -15.81 -1.12 9.36
CA GLU A 224 -17.09 -0.42 9.30
C GLU A 224 -16.91 1.04 8.89
N GLN A 225 -15.99 1.77 9.54
CA GLN A 225 -15.72 3.17 9.23
C GLN A 225 -15.32 3.37 7.76
N LEU A 226 -14.43 2.51 7.22
CA LEU A 226 -14.04 2.59 5.81
C LEU A 226 -15.23 2.26 4.90
N SER A 227 -16.03 1.25 5.22
CA SER A 227 -17.24 0.89 4.46
C SER A 227 -18.25 2.05 4.39
N ASP A 228 -18.45 2.75 5.51
CA ASP A 228 -19.32 3.93 5.56
C ASP A 228 -18.81 5.05 4.64
N LYS A 229 -17.50 5.32 4.64
CA LYS A 229 -16.91 6.33 3.76
C LYS A 229 -16.99 5.94 2.28
N LEU A 230 -16.78 4.66 1.94
CA LEU A 230 -16.98 4.17 0.57
C LEU A 230 -18.43 4.32 0.12
N THR A 231 -19.39 4.02 1.00
CA THR A 231 -20.82 4.23 0.74
C THR A 231 -21.15 5.71 0.59
N GLN A 232 -20.62 6.57 1.48
CA GLN A 232 -20.82 8.02 1.46
C GLN A 232 -20.43 8.65 0.12
N ILE A 233 -19.35 8.19 -0.49
CA ILE A 233 -18.91 8.67 -1.81
C ILE A 233 -19.64 7.99 -2.98
N GLY A 234 -20.62 7.12 -2.70
CA GLY A 234 -21.48 6.47 -3.70
C GLY A 234 -20.81 5.29 -4.42
N LEU A 235 -19.88 4.59 -3.78
CA LEU A 235 -19.44 3.26 -4.19
C LEU A 235 -20.42 2.21 -3.66
N ARG A 236 -20.50 1.08 -4.37
CA ARG A 236 -21.49 0.02 -4.12
C ARG A 236 -20.82 -1.34 -4.05
N ASN A 237 -21.57 -2.38 -3.65
CA ASN A 237 -21.10 -3.76 -3.58
C ASN A 237 -19.81 -3.88 -2.76
N ILE A 238 -19.79 -3.24 -1.58
CA ILE A 238 -18.64 -3.26 -0.68
C ILE A 238 -18.51 -4.66 -0.11
N GLN A 239 -17.37 -5.29 -0.31
CA GLN A 239 -17.09 -6.65 0.13
C GLN A 239 -15.71 -6.72 0.78
N TRP A 240 -15.64 -7.33 1.96
CA TRP A 240 -14.40 -7.61 2.67
C TRP A 240 -13.94 -9.04 2.44
N PHE A 241 -12.65 -9.19 2.28
CA PHE A 241 -11.95 -10.47 2.21
C PHE A 241 -10.92 -10.52 3.32
N MET A 242 -11.02 -11.54 4.17
CA MET A 242 -10.08 -11.72 5.26
C MET A 242 -8.82 -12.46 4.79
N PRO A 243 -7.70 -12.36 5.52
CA PRO A 243 -6.44 -13.03 5.16
C PRO A 243 -6.57 -14.52 4.85
N MET A 244 -7.41 -15.24 5.58
CA MET A 244 -7.63 -16.67 5.39
C MET A 244 -8.32 -17.02 4.05
N GLU A 245 -9.02 -16.05 3.44
CA GLU A 245 -9.76 -16.26 2.19
C GLU A 245 -8.87 -16.00 0.97
N THR A 246 -7.96 -15.03 1.07
CA THR A 246 -7.15 -14.59 -0.07
C THR A 246 -5.69 -15.02 -0.01
N GLY A 247 -5.17 -15.32 1.18
CA GLY A 247 -3.74 -15.47 1.42
C GLY A 247 -2.98 -14.13 1.51
N SER A 248 -3.72 -13.00 1.53
CA SER A 248 -3.15 -11.69 1.89
C SER A 248 -2.73 -11.70 3.36
N TYR A 249 -1.80 -10.85 3.73
CA TYR A 249 -1.44 -10.64 5.14
C TYR A 249 -2.32 -9.57 5.83
N GLN A 250 -3.19 -8.92 5.08
CA GLN A 250 -4.12 -7.88 5.56
C GLN A 250 -5.51 -8.11 4.96
N PRO A 251 -6.58 -7.69 5.66
CA PRO A 251 -7.90 -7.59 5.06
C PRO A 251 -7.90 -6.71 3.82
N ILE A 252 -8.69 -7.12 2.83
CA ILE A 252 -8.90 -6.40 1.58
C ILE A 252 -10.38 -6.04 1.48
N VAL A 253 -10.68 -4.79 1.15
CA VAL A 253 -12.03 -4.38 0.74
C VAL A 253 -12.06 -4.10 -0.75
N THR A 254 -13.15 -4.51 -1.39
CA THR A 254 -13.48 -4.14 -2.76
C THR A 254 -14.78 -3.35 -2.80
N ALA A 255 -14.91 -2.43 -3.77
CA ALA A 255 -16.12 -1.66 -4.00
C ALA A 255 -16.25 -1.30 -5.49
N ARG A 256 -17.49 -1.18 -5.99
CA ARG A 256 -17.78 -0.83 -7.39
C ARG A 256 -18.22 0.63 -7.54
N LYS A 257 -17.78 1.27 -8.60
CA LYS A 257 -18.30 2.59 -9.03
C LYS A 257 -19.66 2.49 -9.65
#